data_b62748adf86ab5a7d6042f4cad524fce
#
_entry.id   b62748adf86ab5a7d6042f4cad524fce
#
_cell.length_a   1.000
_cell.length_b   1.000
_cell.length_c   1.000
_cell.angle_alpha   90.00
_cell.angle_beta   90.00
_cell.angle_gamma   90.00
#
_symmetry.space_group_name_H-M   'P 1'
#
loop_
_entity.id
_entity.type
_entity.pdbx_description
1 polymer ?
#
loop_
_entity_poly.entity_id
_entity_poly.type
_entity_poly.pdbx_seq_one_letter_code
_entity_poly.pdbx_strand_id
1 'polypeptide(L)'
;MLAAGMMLSACSKDTPFGQETEKGEVLKSALDMTASGGNVQVSKKSTRADLNLDDFKVAFVKAGNTIASSTHRYGDMPDVVTLTAGTYKAVASYGENRAAEWESPYYLGESKDFDVNPYDITSYIDPIECSLQNVKASIAFDASLAGVMSSDSYVEVKVGDNNGLHFGLEEANAGKAGYYRLDGETTLVATFNGTVNGSRVVETKSYSNVQKGYWYKITFKLHNPGGGTGGTVGGEVVVDASVNVDDVNRDVKVADDDPLDDSERPKEDPENPNPPEHGEAPQILPGSEGMVFDTPWNVTASTPCAFRIVSTAEGGFQELTCEIISNKLTPEELAGIGLQSQLDLVKRDAANDYWPALEGLGFPTNMGGKNEANFDISTFMGMMAIFGSERHEFKLHVKDANGETTKSLILQF
;
A
#
# COMPACT_ATOMS: atom_id res chain seq x y z
N MET A 1 10.49 90.01 44.20
CA MET A 1 9.59 89.58 43.11
C MET A 1 9.82 88.09 42.88
N LEU A 2 8.91 87.25 43.39
CA LEU A 2 8.97 85.81 43.26
C LEU A 2 8.30 85.46 41.94
N ALA A 3 8.96 84.67 41.06
CA ALA A 3 8.35 84.00 39.93
C ALA A 3 8.20 82.53 40.31
N ALA A 4 6.92 82.11 40.43
CA ALA A 4 6.57 80.68 40.65
C ALA A 4 6.61 79.95 39.36
N GLY A 5 7.51 78.98 39.22
CA GLY A 5 7.50 78.01 38.11
C GLY A 5 6.53 76.85 38.41
N MET A 6 5.50 76.72 37.65
CA MET A 6 4.64 75.51 37.64
C MET A 6 5.35 74.37 36.89
N MET A 7 5.71 73.31 37.59
CA MET A 7 6.08 72.02 36.99
C MET A 7 4.83 71.28 36.64
N LEU A 8 4.56 71.09 35.32
CA LEU A 8 3.62 70.17 34.80
C LEU A 8 4.27 68.76 34.83
N SER A 9 3.85 67.93 35.79
CA SER A 9 4.15 66.49 35.79
C SER A 9 3.29 65.83 34.76
N ALA A 10 3.84 65.46 33.60
CA ALA A 10 3.23 64.59 32.66
C ALA A 10 3.35 63.13 33.15
N CYS A 11 2.29 62.59 33.71
CA CYS A 11 2.16 61.13 33.89
C CYS A 11 1.97 60.48 32.50
N SER A 12 3.05 60.02 31.90
CA SER A 12 2.96 59.02 30.84
C SER A 12 2.67 57.68 31.52
N LYS A 13 1.44 57.28 31.57
CA LYS A 13 1.10 55.87 31.73
C LYS A 13 1.31 55.20 30.36
N ASP A 14 2.53 54.78 30.09
CA ASP A 14 2.78 53.73 29.10
C ASP A 14 2.24 52.43 29.68
N THR A 15 0.97 52.17 29.49
CA THR A 15 0.45 50.82 29.45
C THR A 15 1.03 50.20 28.18
N PRO A 16 1.80 49.10 28.25
CA PRO A 16 2.17 48.39 27.04
C PRO A 16 0.87 47.99 26.41
N PHE A 17 0.53 48.56 25.25
CA PHE A 17 -0.45 48.03 24.34
C PHE A 17 -0.03 46.57 24.13
N GLY A 18 -0.85 45.63 24.61
CA GLY A 18 -0.68 44.24 24.27
C GLY A 18 -0.60 44.18 22.73
N GLN A 19 0.48 43.65 22.22
CA GLN A 19 0.58 43.40 20.77
C GLN A 19 -0.65 42.61 20.38
N GLU A 20 -1.62 43.24 19.73
CA GLU A 20 -2.68 42.53 19.06
C GLU A 20 -1.95 41.63 18.05
N THR A 21 -1.99 40.34 18.28
CA THR A 21 -1.41 39.40 17.35
C THR A 21 -2.16 39.54 16.02
N GLU A 22 -1.44 40.01 15.01
CA GLU A 22 -1.98 40.18 13.66
C GLU A 22 -2.59 38.85 13.19
N LYS A 23 -3.77 38.93 12.57
CA LYS A 23 -4.54 37.76 12.14
C LYS A 23 -4.78 37.83 10.64
N GLY A 24 -4.85 36.68 10.01
CA GLY A 24 -5.32 36.47 8.67
C GLY A 24 -6.39 35.41 8.63
N GLU A 25 -6.92 35.13 7.47
CA GLU A 25 -8.04 34.23 7.25
C GLU A 25 -7.65 33.09 6.30
N VAL A 26 -8.21 31.90 6.51
CA VAL A 26 -8.07 30.73 5.64
C VAL A 26 -9.45 30.30 5.22
N LEU A 27 -9.69 30.18 3.91
CA LEU A 27 -10.96 29.68 3.38
C LEU A 27 -11.02 28.16 3.50
N LYS A 28 -12.19 27.60 3.87
CA LYS A 28 -12.46 26.17 3.79
C LYS A 28 -12.28 25.65 2.36
N SER A 29 -12.68 26.42 1.35
CA SER A 29 -12.51 26.09 -0.07
C SER A 29 -11.05 26.06 -0.55
N ALA A 30 -10.10 26.54 0.26
CA ALA A 30 -8.66 26.40 -0.03
C ALA A 30 -8.11 24.99 0.27
N LEU A 31 -8.86 24.18 1.01
CA LEU A 31 -8.50 22.82 1.37
C LEU A 31 -9.01 21.85 0.30
N ASP A 32 -8.11 21.29 -0.47
CA ASP A 32 -8.37 20.15 -1.35
C ASP A 32 -7.85 18.88 -0.64
N MET A 33 -8.75 17.97 -0.29
CA MET A 33 -8.42 16.77 0.46
C MET A 33 -8.86 15.52 -0.28
N THR A 34 -7.96 14.52 -0.31
CA THR A 34 -8.23 13.18 -0.81
C THR A 34 -7.83 12.14 0.24
N ALA A 35 -8.46 10.97 0.23
CA ALA A 35 -8.03 9.85 1.05
C ALA A 35 -7.84 8.64 0.15
N SER A 36 -6.59 8.13 0.08
CA SER A 36 -6.26 6.94 -0.69
C SER A 36 -6.65 5.67 0.07
N GLY A 37 -7.05 4.63 -0.66
CA GLY A 37 -7.33 3.29 -0.11
C GLY A 37 -8.71 3.07 0.49
N GLY A 38 -9.60 4.05 0.45
CA GLY A 38 -11.04 3.88 0.60
C GLY A 38 -11.71 4.13 -0.75
N ASN A 39 -12.76 3.38 -1.10
CA ASN A 39 -13.65 3.81 -2.16
C ASN A 39 -14.29 5.14 -1.73
N VAL A 40 -13.61 6.25 -2.03
CA VAL A 40 -14.18 7.59 -1.87
C VAL A 40 -15.21 7.76 -2.98
N GLN A 41 -16.40 7.25 -2.76
CA GLN A 41 -17.57 7.62 -3.57
C GLN A 41 -18.23 8.83 -2.92
N VAL A 42 -18.09 9.97 -3.55
CA VAL A 42 -19.04 11.07 -3.36
C VAL A 42 -20.43 10.55 -3.73
N SER A 43 -21.23 10.24 -2.68
CA SER A 43 -22.64 9.83 -2.74
C SER A 43 -23.00 8.63 -3.64
N LYS A 44 -23.10 7.44 -3.04
CA LYS A 44 -24.29 6.57 -3.07
C LYS A 44 -24.04 5.33 -2.18
N LYS A 45 -24.98 5.07 -1.29
CA LYS A 45 -25.16 3.96 -0.37
C LYS A 45 -24.46 2.66 -0.81
N SER A 46 -23.28 2.38 -0.25
CA SER A 46 -22.55 1.12 -0.35
C SER A 46 -22.43 0.48 1.04
N THR A 47 -22.49 -0.84 1.11
CA THR A 47 -22.53 -1.64 2.36
C THR A 47 -21.17 -1.90 2.99
N ARG A 48 -20.13 -1.15 2.62
CA ARG A 48 -18.84 -1.04 3.32
C ARG A 48 -18.69 0.38 3.82
N ALA A 49 -18.07 0.56 5.00
CA ALA A 49 -17.88 1.88 5.60
C ALA A 49 -17.10 2.78 4.62
N ASP A 50 -17.84 3.55 3.84
CA ASP A 50 -17.28 4.55 2.94
C ASP A 50 -16.69 5.66 3.81
N LEU A 51 -15.40 5.97 3.62
CA LEU A 51 -14.77 7.11 4.25
C LEU A 51 -15.46 8.38 3.74
N ASN A 52 -16.07 9.13 4.64
CA ASN A 52 -16.63 10.43 4.34
C ASN A 52 -15.60 11.49 4.76
N LEU A 53 -15.15 12.32 3.83
CA LEU A 53 -14.22 13.42 4.11
C LEU A 53 -14.77 14.39 5.17
N ASP A 54 -16.09 14.53 5.28
CA ASP A 54 -16.73 15.35 6.32
C ASP A 54 -16.40 14.88 7.74
N ASP A 55 -16.03 13.61 7.93
CA ASP A 55 -15.65 13.05 9.23
C ASP A 55 -14.20 13.28 9.61
N PHE A 56 -13.37 13.76 8.67
CA PHE A 56 -11.98 14.08 8.95
C PHE A 56 -11.86 15.29 9.88
N LYS A 57 -10.86 15.24 10.75
CA LYS A 57 -10.42 16.38 11.56
C LYS A 57 -9.35 17.13 10.78
N VAL A 58 -9.50 18.44 10.62
CA VAL A 58 -8.50 19.33 10.04
C VAL A 58 -7.95 20.21 11.14
N ALA A 59 -6.64 20.18 11.32
CA ALA A 59 -5.91 20.94 12.32
C ALA A 59 -4.92 21.89 11.63
N PHE A 60 -4.90 23.16 12.00
CA PHE A 60 -3.89 24.13 11.56
C PHE A 60 -2.77 24.21 12.58
N VAL A 61 -1.59 23.75 12.21
CA VAL A 61 -0.41 23.70 13.08
C VAL A 61 0.58 24.77 12.65
N LYS A 62 0.85 25.74 13.52
CA LYS A 62 1.82 26.80 13.25
C LYS A 62 3.25 26.25 13.31
N ALA A 63 4.09 26.67 12.38
CA ALA A 63 5.50 26.26 12.33
C ALA A 63 6.21 26.44 13.68
N GLY A 64 6.95 25.42 14.10
CA GLY A 64 7.61 25.38 15.41
C GLY A 64 6.71 24.99 16.59
N ASN A 65 5.40 24.79 16.38
CA ASN A 65 4.47 24.32 17.40
C ASN A 65 4.13 22.84 17.21
N THR A 66 3.89 22.16 18.32
CA THR A 66 3.39 20.76 18.33
C THR A 66 1.88 20.69 18.56
N ILE A 67 1.28 21.80 18.98
CA ILE A 67 -0.15 21.92 19.27
C ILE A 67 -0.82 22.72 18.16
N ALA A 68 -1.96 22.22 17.67
CA ALA A 68 -2.75 22.92 16.67
C ALA A 68 -3.29 24.26 17.20
N SER A 69 -3.22 25.29 16.36
CA SER A 69 -3.80 26.60 16.65
C SER A 69 -5.34 26.59 16.50
N SER A 70 -5.86 25.70 15.66
CA SER A 70 -7.28 25.48 15.45
C SER A 70 -7.50 24.05 14.95
N THR A 71 -8.61 23.43 15.34
CA THR A 71 -9.01 22.07 14.89
C THR A 71 -10.51 22.03 14.67
N HIS A 72 -10.91 21.49 13.51
CA HIS A 72 -12.31 21.37 13.11
C HIS A 72 -12.58 19.96 12.56
N ARG A 73 -13.82 19.46 12.69
CA ARG A 73 -14.32 18.41 11.83
C ARG A 73 -14.62 19.05 10.47
N TYR A 74 -14.15 18.47 9.37
CA TYR A 74 -14.20 19.11 8.05
C TYR A 74 -15.65 19.45 7.63
N GLY A 75 -16.62 18.55 7.86
CA GLY A 75 -18.01 18.80 7.58
C GLY A 75 -18.59 20.04 8.30
N ASP A 76 -18.16 20.25 9.55
CA ASP A 76 -18.63 21.33 10.44
C ASP A 76 -17.70 22.55 10.45
N MET A 77 -16.65 22.55 9.62
CA MET A 77 -15.68 23.63 9.55
C MET A 77 -16.33 24.89 8.99
N PRO A 78 -16.13 26.07 9.62
CA PRO A 78 -16.64 27.32 9.08
C PRO A 78 -15.98 27.66 7.73
N ASP A 79 -16.70 28.38 6.87
CA ASP A 79 -16.17 28.78 5.55
C ASP A 79 -14.89 29.61 5.63
N VAL A 80 -14.68 30.29 6.77
CA VAL A 80 -13.51 31.12 7.05
C VAL A 80 -12.98 30.79 8.44
N VAL A 81 -11.69 30.43 8.54
CA VAL A 81 -10.98 30.22 9.80
C VAL A 81 -9.99 31.34 10.01
N THR A 82 -10.09 32.05 11.14
CA THR A 82 -9.17 33.13 11.52
C THR A 82 -8.00 32.56 12.30
N LEU A 83 -6.79 32.80 11.86
CA LEU A 83 -5.52 32.37 12.49
C LEU A 83 -4.61 33.59 12.77
N THR A 84 -3.71 33.45 13.74
CA THR A 84 -2.64 34.45 13.90
C THR A 84 -1.68 34.37 12.71
N ALA A 85 -1.18 35.50 12.24
CA ALA A 85 -0.24 35.53 11.12
C ALA A 85 1.00 34.63 11.38
N GLY A 86 1.46 33.97 10.34
CA GLY A 86 2.62 33.07 10.35
C GLY A 86 2.49 31.91 9.40
N THR A 87 3.51 31.06 9.39
CA THR A 87 3.56 29.86 8.55
C THR A 87 2.88 28.68 9.24
N TYR A 88 2.06 27.94 8.50
CA TYR A 88 1.23 26.82 8.97
C TYR A 88 1.33 25.60 8.08
N LYS A 89 0.98 24.46 8.65
CA LYS A 89 0.53 23.25 7.92
C LYS A 89 -0.92 22.96 8.28
N ALA A 90 -1.70 22.50 7.31
CA ALA A 90 -2.98 21.86 7.55
C ALA A 90 -2.76 20.34 7.64
N VAL A 91 -3.20 19.75 8.75
CA VAL A 91 -3.09 18.31 9.03
C VAL A 91 -4.50 17.73 9.06
N ALA A 92 -4.78 16.81 8.16
CA ALA A 92 -6.05 16.11 8.10
C ALA A 92 -5.91 14.69 8.67
N SER A 93 -6.85 14.25 9.52
CA SER A 93 -6.81 12.93 10.12
C SER A 93 -8.20 12.33 10.30
N TYR A 94 -8.31 11.01 10.22
CA TYR A 94 -9.53 10.25 10.48
C TYR A 94 -9.22 9.03 11.34
N GLY A 95 -10.08 8.73 12.32
CA GLY A 95 -9.89 7.64 13.26
C GLY A 95 -8.90 7.95 14.38
N GLU A 96 -8.47 6.91 15.08
CA GLU A 96 -7.51 6.98 16.18
C GLU A 96 -6.36 5.98 15.93
N ASN A 97 -5.13 6.42 16.15
CA ASN A 97 -3.94 5.57 16.00
C ASN A 97 -3.77 4.63 17.21
N ARG A 98 -4.64 3.64 17.34
CA ARG A 98 -4.60 2.65 18.41
C ARG A 98 -3.57 1.56 18.14
N ALA A 99 -3.10 0.90 19.19
CA ALA A 99 -2.10 -0.17 19.10
C ALA A 99 -2.59 -1.31 18.20
N ALA A 100 -3.79 -1.84 18.48
CA ALA A 100 -4.52 -2.80 17.64
C ALA A 100 -6.02 -2.65 17.91
N GLU A 101 -6.84 -2.61 16.86
CA GLU A 101 -8.28 -2.44 16.96
C GLU A 101 -8.98 -3.04 15.73
N TRP A 102 -10.21 -3.55 15.93
CA TRP A 102 -11.07 -4.06 14.88
C TRP A 102 -11.71 -2.94 14.08
N GLU A 103 -11.73 -3.05 12.75
CA GLU A 103 -12.43 -2.16 11.81
C GLU A 103 -12.21 -0.65 12.11
N SER A 104 -11.00 -0.30 12.62
CA SER A 104 -10.66 1.04 13.06
C SER A 104 -9.45 1.60 12.30
N PRO A 105 -9.62 2.04 11.06
CA PRO A 105 -8.54 2.63 10.29
C PRO A 105 -8.15 4.01 10.82
N TYR A 106 -6.86 4.34 10.75
CA TYR A 106 -6.32 5.66 11.01
C TYR A 106 -5.69 6.24 9.75
N TYR A 107 -6.25 7.34 9.25
CA TYR A 107 -5.73 8.08 8.10
C TYR A 107 -5.09 9.38 8.55
N LEU A 108 -4.01 9.79 7.87
CA LEU A 108 -3.29 11.03 8.11
C LEU A 108 -2.76 11.58 6.79
N GLY A 109 -2.88 12.90 6.62
CA GLY A 109 -2.27 13.66 5.54
C GLY A 109 -1.89 15.06 6.02
N GLU A 110 -0.89 15.66 5.39
CA GLU A 110 -0.41 17.01 5.69
C GLU A 110 -0.25 17.80 4.39
N SER A 111 -0.62 19.09 4.43
CA SER A 111 -0.27 20.02 3.37
C SER A 111 1.23 20.37 3.41
N LYS A 112 1.75 20.97 2.34
CA LYS A 112 2.98 21.74 2.47
C LYS A 112 2.76 22.94 3.38
N ASP A 113 3.86 23.59 3.78
CA ASP A 113 3.81 24.83 4.52
C ASP A 113 3.16 25.93 3.68
N PHE A 114 2.28 26.73 4.31
CA PHE A 114 1.66 27.92 3.71
C PHE A 114 1.64 29.08 4.69
N ASP A 115 1.63 30.30 4.17
CA ASP A 115 1.63 31.50 4.98
C ASP A 115 0.23 32.07 5.18
N VAL A 116 -0.09 32.42 6.41
CA VAL A 116 -1.25 33.25 6.78
C VAL A 116 -0.75 34.66 7.02
N ASN A 117 -1.00 35.57 6.08
CA ASN A 117 -0.56 36.95 6.15
C ASN A 117 -1.56 37.80 6.95
N PRO A 118 -1.06 38.86 7.64
CA PRO A 118 -1.94 39.79 8.36
C PRO A 118 -2.98 40.42 7.42
N TYR A 119 -4.23 40.41 7.85
CA TYR A 119 -5.35 41.06 7.14
C TYR A 119 -5.59 40.57 5.71
N ASP A 120 -5.08 39.36 5.38
CA ASP A 120 -5.18 38.73 4.07
C ASP A 120 -5.97 37.42 4.15
N ILE A 121 -6.43 36.94 2.99
CA ILE A 121 -7.21 35.71 2.84
C ILE A 121 -6.39 34.67 2.08
N THR A 122 -6.08 33.56 2.74
CA THR A 122 -5.48 32.38 2.11
C THR A 122 -6.58 31.61 1.38
N SER A 123 -6.55 31.63 0.05
CA SER A 123 -7.54 31.00 -0.83
C SER A 123 -7.02 29.74 -1.54
N TYR A 124 -5.77 29.35 -1.30
CA TYR A 124 -5.14 28.14 -1.85
C TYR A 124 -4.17 27.54 -0.82
N ILE A 125 -4.27 26.23 -0.66
CA ILE A 125 -3.35 25.38 0.09
C ILE A 125 -3.05 24.16 -0.79
N ASP A 126 -1.80 23.70 -0.80
CA ASP A 126 -1.44 22.49 -1.54
C ASP A 126 -2.34 21.31 -1.11
N PRO A 127 -2.76 20.44 -2.05
CA PRO A 127 -3.63 19.30 -1.76
C PRO A 127 -3.12 18.43 -0.62
N ILE A 128 -4.04 17.95 0.22
CA ILE A 128 -3.77 17.05 1.33
C ILE A 128 -4.16 15.64 0.95
N GLU A 129 -3.19 14.78 0.75
CA GLU A 129 -3.40 13.37 0.46
C GLU A 129 -3.34 12.57 1.77
N CYS A 130 -4.49 12.11 2.25
CA CYS A 130 -4.58 11.28 3.45
C CYS A 130 -4.37 9.82 3.11
N SER A 131 -3.41 9.17 3.76
CA SER A 131 -3.09 7.75 3.58
C SER A 131 -3.34 6.95 4.85
N LEU A 132 -3.64 5.65 4.70
CA LEU A 132 -3.79 4.72 5.82
C LEU A 132 -2.45 4.57 6.54
N GLN A 133 -2.44 4.81 7.86
CA GLN A 133 -1.23 4.75 8.69
C GLN A 133 -1.09 3.45 9.48
N ASN A 134 -2.05 2.55 9.37
CA ASN A 134 -2.01 1.23 10.01
C ASN A 134 -1.47 0.18 9.05
N VAL A 135 -0.98 -0.92 9.62
CA VAL A 135 -0.95 -2.23 8.96
C VAL A 135 -2.34 -2.83 9.09
N LYS A 136 -2.95 -3.26 7.99
CA LYS A 136 -4.25 -3.95 7.97
C LYS A 136 -4.02 -5.45 7.82
N ALA A 137 -4.67 -6.29 8.62
CA ALA A 137 -4.61 -7.74 8.48
C ALA A 137 -5.99 -8.38 8.57
N SER A 138 -6.20 -9.44 7.80
CA SER A 138 -7.37 -10.31 7.87
C SER A 138 -6.95 -11.77 7.76
N ILE A 139 -7.73 -12.66 8.37
CA ILE A 139 -7.49 -14.10 8.37
C ILE A 139 -8.61 -14.80 7.62
N ALA A 140 -8.23 -15.79 6.84
CA ALA A 140 -9.15 -16.78 6.28
C ALA A 140 -8.69 -18.18 6.67
N PHE A 141 -9.64 -19.10 6.82
CA PHE A 141 -9.38 -20.53 7.00
C PHE A 141 -9.86 -21.25 5.75
N ASP A 142 -8.93 -21.93 5.06
CA ASP A 142 -9.26 -22.77 3.94
C ASP A 142 -10.25 -23.88 4.35
N ALA A 143 -11.12 -24.31 3.46
CA ALA A 143 -12.14 -25.33 3.75
C ALA A 143 -11.54 -26.64 4.30
N SER A 144 -10.32 -26.99 3.89
CA SER A 144 -9.59 -28.16 4.39
C SER A 144 -9.30 -28.07 5.88
N LEU A 145 -9.00 -26.88 6.41
CA LEU A 145 -8.74 -26.63 7.83
C LEU A 145 -10.04 -26.32 8.59
N ALA A 146 -10.90 -25.46 8.06
CA ALA A 146 -12.15 -25.04 8.67
C ALA A 146 -13.08 -26.20 9.01
N GLY A 147 -13.10 -27.26 8.18
CA GLY A 147 -13.93 -28.44 8.38
C GLY A 147 -13.47 -29.38 9.49
N VAL A 148 -12.25 -29.26 10.00
CA VAL A 148 -11.61 -30.18 10.94
C VAL A 148 -11.01 -29.51 12.18
N MET A 149 -10.98 -28.18 12.21
CA MET A 149 -10.55 -27.43 13.39
C MET A 149 -11.71 -27.31 14.40
N SER A 150 -11.36 -27.26 15.68
CA SER A 150 -12.36 -27.02 16.74
C SER A 150 -12.84 -25.57 16.73
N SER A 151 -14.07 -25.34 17.22
CA SER A 151 -14.72 -24.03 17.22
C SER A 151 -14.03 -22.97 18.10
N ASP A 152 -13.17 -23.39 19.02
CA ASP A 152 -12.36 -22.54 19.90
C ASP A 152 -10.97 -22.24 19.32
N SER A 153 -10.67 -22.72 18.12
CA SER A 153 -9.44 -22.41 17.41
C SER A 153 -9.45 -20.97 16.92
N TYR A 154 -8.29 -20.32 16.96
CA TYR A 154 -8.10 -18.94 16.50
C TYR A 154 -6.69 -18.71 15.98
N VAL A 155 -6.52 -17.62 15.24
CA VAL A 155 -5.22 -17.05 14.90
C VAL A 155 -5.05 -15.75 15.67
N GLU A 156 -4.00 -15.66 16.49
CA GLU A 156 -3.57 -14.40 17.09
C GLU A 156 -2.65 -13.67 16.08
N VAL A 157 -3.02 -12.42 15.73
CA VAL A 157 -2.20 -11.56 14.86
C VAL A 157 -1.66 -10.39 15.67
N LYS A 158 -0.33 -10.20 15.63
CA LYS A 158 0.39 -9.10 16.27
C LYS A 158 1.27 -8.37 15.26
N VAL A 159 1.46 -7.06 15.46
CA VAL A 159 2.46 -6.27 14.74
C VAL A 159 3.37 -5.60 15.76
N GLY A 160 4.65 -5.95 15.74
CA GLY A 160 5.59 -5.55 16.77
C GLY A 160 5.14 -5.98 18.17
N ASP A 161 5.32 -5.10 19.15
CA ASP A 161 4.92 -5.31 20.56
C ASP A 161 3.45 -5.00 20.83
N ASN A 162 2.65 -4.69 19.82
CA ASN A 162 1.24 -4.38 19.98
C ASN A 162 0.44 -5.59 20.46
N ASN A 163 -0.66 -5.32 21.19
CA ASN A 163 -1.60 -6.35 21.57
C ASN A 163 -2.15 -7.09 20.36
N GLY A 164 -2.29 -8.42 20.47
CA GLY A 164 -2.83 -9.26 19.43
C GLY A 164 -4.36 -9.16 19.32
N LEU A 165 -4.87 -9.34 18.09
CA LEU A 165 -6.29 -9.61 17.85
C LEU A 165 -6.47 -11.09 17.53
N HIS A 166 -7.54 -11.70 18.05
CA HIS A 166 -7.84 -13.12 17.88
C HIS A 166 -8.90 -13.31 16.80
N PHE A 167 -8.51 -13.88 15.68
CA PHE A 167 -9.39 -14.22 14.57
C PHE A 167 -9.88 -15.66 14.71
N GLY A 168 -11.10 -15.86 15.15
CA GLY A 168 -11.79 -17.14 15.09
C GLY A 168 -12.50 -17.34 13.75
N LEU A 169 -13.26 -18.44 13.62
CA LEU A 169 -14.08 -18.69 12.43
C LEU A 169 -15.12 -17.60 12.20
N GLU A 170 -15.66 -17.01 13.26
CA GLU A 170 -16.67 -15.94 13.14
C GLU A 170 -16.06 -14.68 12.51
N GLU A 171 -14.93 -14.22 13.01
CA GLU A 171 -14.23 -13.05 12.49
C GLU A 171 -13.76 -13.26 11.04
N ALA A 172 -13.21 -14.44 10.75
CA ALA A 172 -12.75 -14.79 9.41
C ALA A 172 -13.91 -14.85 8.40
N ASN A 173 -15.01 -15.53 8.74
CA ASN A 173 -16.19 -15.63 7.88
C ASN A 173 -16.91 -14.27 7.69
N ALA A 174 -16.85 -13.39 8.69
CA ALA A 174 -17.37 -12.03 8.60
C ALA A 174 -16.43 -11.11 7.77
N GLY A 175 -15.24 -11.57 7.38
CA GLY A 175 -14.23 -10.79 6.68
C GLY A 175 -13.70 -9.60 7.50
N LYS A 176 -13.73 -9.71 8.85
CA LYS A 176 -13.22 -8.65 9.72
C LYS A 176 -11.74 -8.39 9.49
N ALA A 177 -11.34 -7.13 9.59
CA ALA A 177 -9.96 -6.72 9.52
C ALA A 177 -9.48 -6.09 10.82
N GLY A 178 -8.28 -6.46 11.25
CA GLY A 178 -7.55 -5.80 12.32
C GLY A 178 -6.68 -4.68 11.76
N TYR A 179 -6.61 -3.56 12.47
CA TYR A 179 -5.75 -2.42 12.16
C TYR A 179 -4.72 -2.26 13.26
N TYR A 180 -3.45 -2.25 12.90
CA TYR A 180 -2.33 -2.27 13.84
C TYR A 180 -1.46 -1.05 13.62
N ARG A 181 -1.12 -0.35 14.71
CA ARG A 181 -0.15 0.74 14.68
C ARG A 181 1.25 0.17 14.46
N LEU A 182 2.01 0.79 13.60
CA LEU A 182 3.40 0.41 13.32
C LEU A 182 4.34 1.39 14.03
N ASP A 183 4.96 0.94 15.13
CA ASP A 183 5.86 1.73 15.98
C ASP A 183 7.30 1.18 15.91
N GLY A 184 7.96 1.33 14.75
CA GLY A 184 9.37 0.94 14.57
C GLY A 184 9.61 -0.54 14.29
N GLU A 185 8.93 -1.47 14.96
CA GLU A 185 8.95 -2.91 14.66
C GLU A 185 8.17 -3.17 13.37
N THR A 186 8.80 -3.89 12.44
CA THR A 186 8.25 -4.13 11.10
C THR A 186 7.88 -5.60 10.87
N THR A 187 7.55 -6.33 11.93
CA THR A 187 7.19 -7.74 11.85
C THR A 187 5.73 -7.96 12.24
N LEU A 188 4.98 -8.62 11.35
CA LEU A 188 3.67 -9.18 11.64
C LEU A 188 3.82 -10.65 11.96
N VAL A 189 3.27 -11.07 13.09
CA VAL A 189 3.26 -12.47 13.54
C VAL A 189 1.82 -12.96 13.61
N ALA A 190 1.53 -14.07 12.91
CA ALA A 190 0.24 -14.75 12.93
C ALA A 190 0.42 -16.15 13.52
N THR A 191 -0.16 -16.41 14.69
CA THR A 191 -0.05 -17.68 15.40
C THR A 191 -1.41 -18.38 15.44
N PHE A 192 -1.53 -19.50 14.73
CA PHE A 192 -2.66 -20.40 14.87
C PHE A 192 -2.58 -21.14 16.20
N ASN A 193 -3.66 -21.15 16.96
CA ASN A 193 -3.84 -21.87 18.21
C ASN A 193 -5.14 -22.67 18.14
N GLY A 194 -5.07 -23.97 18.06
CA GLY A 194 -6.30 -24.75 17.94
C GLY A 194 -6.12 -26.25 18.10
N THR A 195 -7.23 -26.97 17.98
CA THR A 195 -7.27 -28.42 17.87
C THR A 195 -7.74 -28.79 16.48
N VAL A 196 -6.98 -29.61 15.78
CA VAL A 196 -7.25 -30.04 14.40
C VAL A 196 -7.28 -31.57 14.37
N ASN A 197 -8.36 -32.17 13.93
CA ASN A 197 -8.56 -33.64 13.97
C ASN A 197 -8.28 -34.23 15.37
N GLY A 198 -8.66 -33.50 16.44
CA GLY A 198 -8.44 -33.95 17.81
C GLY A 198 -7.01 -33.73 18.38
N SER A 199 -6.07 -33.24 17.59
CA SER A 199 -4.69 -32.97 17.99
C SER A 199 -4.48 -31.46 18.21
N ARG A 200 -3.79 -31.09 19.31
CA ARG A 200 -3.41 -29.71 19.58
C ARG A 200 -2.35 -29.25 18.58
N VAL A 201 -2.61 -28.12 17.93
CA VAL A 201 -1.69 -27.52 16.96
C VAL A 201 -1.44 -26.07 17.35
N VAL A 202 -0.16 -25.67 17.31
CA VAL A 202 0.28 -24.28 17.41
C VAL A 202 1.26 -24.05 16.26
N GLU A 203 0.89 -23.15 15.34
CA GLU A 203 1.72 -22.83 14.17
C GLU A 203 1.89 -21.32 14.05
N THR A 204 3.13 -20.86 13.91
CA THR A 204 3.45 -19.42 13.83
C THR A 204 4.07 -19.09 12.49
N LYS A 205 3.52 -18.06 11.86
CA LYS A 205 4.07 -17.44 10.64
C LYS A 205 4.47 -16.01 10.93
N SER A 206 5.66 -15.63 10.46
CA SER A 206 6.20 -14.28 10.65
C SER A 206 6.45 -13.64 9.28
N TYR A 207 6.01 -12.40 9.13
CA TYR A 207 6.17 -11.60 7.92
C TYR A 207 6.96 -10.35 8.29
N SER A 208 8.19 -10.26 7.80
CA SER A 208 9.08 -9.13 8.05
C SER A 208 8.84 -7.99 7.07
N ASN A 209 9.28 -6.78 7.44
CA ASN A 209 9.17 -5.57 6.62
C ASN A 209 7.74 -5.19 6.26
N VAL A 210 6.79 -5.41 7.18
CA VAL A 210 5.44 -4.93 6.98
C VAL A 210 5.41 -3.39 7.00
N GLN A 211 4.53 -2.82 6.18
CA GLN A 211 4.46 -1.38 5.96
C GLN A 211 3.07 -0.83 6.28
N LYS A 212 3.01 0.45 6.63
CA LYS A 212 1.75 1.20 6.75
C LYS A 212 1.03 1.24 5.41
N GLY A 213 -0.29 1.15 5.44
CA GLY A 213 -1.10 1.20 4.23
C GLY A 213 -1.22 -0.12 3.47
N TYR A 214 -0.61 -1.19 3.98
CA TYR A 214 -0.71 -2.51 3.36
C TYR A 214 -1.69 -3.42 4.09
N TRP A 215 -2.43 -4.21 3.31
CA TRP A 215 -3.39 -5.21 3.79
C TRP A 215 -2.83 -6.61 3.61
N TYR A 216 -2.57 -7.30 4.71
CA TYR A 216 -2.08 -8.67 4.76
C TYR A 216 -3.26 -9.62 4.91
N LYS A 217 -3.62 -10.30 3.83
CA LYS A 217 -4.69 -11.33 3.78
C LYS A 217 -4.04 -12.69 3.97
N ILE A 218 -4.13 -13.28 5.16
CA ILE A 218 -3.44 -14.51 5.52
C ILE A 218 -4.45 -15.65 5.54
N THR A 219 -4.17 -16.71 4.75
CA THR A 219 -5.01 -17.90 4.69
C THR A 219 -4.31 -19.08 5.32
N PHE A 220 -4.90 -19.65 6.37
CA PHE A 220 -4.44 -20.88 7.00
C PHE A 220 -5.12 -22.10 6.38
N LYS A 221 -4.35 -23.16 6.11
CA LYS A 221 -4.80 -24.40 5.45
C LYS A 221 -4.10 -25.62 6.05
N LEU A 222 -4.67 -26.81 5.85
CA LEU A 222 -3.93 -28.04 6.16
C LEU A 222 -2.79 -28.23 5.13
N HIS A 223 -1.61 -28.57 5.64
CA HIS A 223 -0.50 -28.97 4.78
C HIS A 223 -0.78 -30.38 4.24
N ASN A 224 -0.83 -30.53 2.91
CA ASN A 224 -1.10 -31.80 2.26
C ASN A 224 0.06 -32.17 1.32
N PRO A 225 1.12 -32.85 1.82
CA PRO A 225 2.34 -33.12 1.04
C PRO A 225 2.18 -34.15 -0.08
N GLY A 226 0.96 -34.63 -0.40
CA GLY A 226 0.81 -35.71 -1.37
C GLY A 226 -0.55 -35.86 -2.05
N GLY A 227 -1.42 -34.86 -2.06
CA GLY A 227 -2.72 -34.92 -2.81
C GLY A 227 -3.72 -35.94 -2.25
N GLY A 228 -3.53 -36.45 -1.04
CA GLY A 228 -4.50 -37.28 -0.33
C GLY A 228 -5.36 -36.45 0.63
N THR A 229 -6.59 -36.87 0.86
CA THR A 229 -7.60 -36.20 1.71
C THR A 229 -7.29 -36.20 3.21
N GLY A 230 -6.02 -36.07 3.64
CA GLY A 230 -5.67 -36.07 5.06
C GLY A 230 -4.33 -35.40 5.31
N GLY A 231 -4.35 -34.22 5.90
CA GLY A 231 -3.15 -33.45 6.25
C GLY A 231 -2.30 -34.05 7.38
N THR A 232 -1.98 -35.33 7.30
CA THR A 232 -1.07 -36.00 8.25
C THR A 232 0.19 -36.46 7.56
N VAL A 233 1.33 -35.91 7.98
CA VAL A 233 2.65 -36.42 7.59
C VAL A 233 3.20 -37.21 8.77
N GLY A 234 3.36 -38.51 8.60
CA GLY A 234 3.90 -39.37 9.65
C GLY A 234 3.09 -39.42 10.96
N GLY A 235 1.77 -39.16 10.91
CA GLY A 235 0.90 -39.11 12.09
C GLY A 235 0.77 -37.73 12.74
N GLU A 236 1.47 -36.71 12.28
CA GLU A 236 1.43 -35.34 12.77
C GLU A 236 0.51 -34.47 11.88
N VAL A 237 -0.32 -33.66 12.51
CA VAL A 237 -1.20 -32.69 11.82
C VAL A 237 -0.38 -31.41 11.59
N VAL A 238 -0.17 -31.05 10.33
CA VAL A 238 0.59 -29.86 9.95
C VAL A 238 -0.36 -28.82 9.35
N VAL A 239 -0.31 -27.60 9.90
CA VAL A 239 -1.02 -26.42 9.40
C VAL A 239 0.00 -25.52 8.69
N ASP A 240 -0.38 -24.96 7.55
CA ASP A 240 0.44 -24.00 6.81
C ASP A 240 -0.35 -22.71 6.54
N ALA A 241 0.32 -21.63 6.14
CA ALA A 241 -0.33 -20.39 5.79
C ALA A 241 0.31 -19.74 4.56
N SER A 242 -0.54 -19.15 3.75
CA SER A 242 -0.16 -18.27 2.63
C SER A 242 -0.60 -16.83 2.94
N VAL A 243 0.09 -15.85 2.39
CA VAL A 243 -0.25 -14.43 2.52
C VAL A 243 -0.39 -13.78 1.15
N ASN A 244 -1.41 -12.95 1.00
CA ASN A 244 -1.56 -12.00 -0.09
C ASN A 244 -1.49 -10.58 0.48
N VAL A 245 -0.75 -9.68 -0.16
CA VAL A 245 -0.47 -8.34 0.35
C VAL A 245 -0.92 -7.30 -0.67
N ASP A 246 -1.88 -6.46 -0.29
CA ASP A 246 -2.39 -5.38 -1.12
C ASP A 246 -1.92 -4.03 -0.58
N ASP A 247 -1.52 -3.11 -1.46
CA ASP A 247 -1.29 -1.71 -1.12
C ASP A 247 -2.63 -0.98 -1.08
N VAL A 248 -3.07 -0.61 0.12
CA VAL A 248 -4.36 0.08 0.35
C VAL A 248 -4.28 1.56 -0.01
N ASN A 249 -3.08 2.14 0.00
CA ASN A 249 -2.86 3.56 -0.31
C ASN A 249 -2.65 3.82 -1.81
N ARG A 250 -2.59 2.78 -2.62
CA ARG A 250 -2.43 2.92 -4.06
C ARG A 250 -3.72 3.46 -4.65
N ASP A 251 -3.70 4.70 -5.14
CA ASP A 251 -4.77 5.24 -5.97
C ASP A 251 -4.87 4.41 -7.26
N VAL A 252 -5.97 3.69 -7.39
CA VAL A 252 -6.46 3.37 -8.71
C VAL A 252 -6.98 4.71 -9.25
N LYS A 253 -6.16 5.44 -9.99
CA LYS A 253 -6.65 6.53 -10.85
C LYS A 253 -7.56 5.86 -11.87
N VAL A 254 -8.85 5.82 -11.55
CA VAL A 254 -9.87 5.65 -12.58
C VAL A 254 -9.70 6.90 -13.44
N ALA A 255 -9.26 6.72 -14.69
CA ALA A 255 -9.29 7.78 -15.67
C ALA A 255 -10.68 8.42 -15.59
N ASP A 256 -10.74 9.76 -15.59
CA ASP A 256 -11.98 10.50 -15.77
C ASP A 256 -12.64 9.97 -17.05
N ASP A 257 -13.52 8.99 -16.88
CA ASP A 257 -14.48 8.65 -17.91
C ASP A 257 -15.51 9.78 -17.91
N ASP A 258 -15.49 10.57 -18.98
CA ASP A 258 -16.60 11.41 -19.37
C ASP A 258 -17.91 10.64 -19.10
N PRO A 259 -18.93 11.26 -18.50
CA PRO A 259 -20.18 10.58 -18.25
C PRO A 259 -20.71 10.02 -19.56
N LEU A 260 -20.64 8.72 -19.71
CA LEU A 260 -21.23 8.01 -20.84
C LEU A 260 -22.72 8.36 -20.87
N ASP A 261 -23.15 8.93 -21.99
CA ASP A 261 -24.56 9.15 -22.31
C ASP A 261 -25.28 7.78 -22.17
N ASP A 262 -26.33 7.76 -21.35
CA ASP A 262 -27.16 6.56 -21.05
C ASP A 262 -27.77 5.90 -22.30
N SER A 263 -27.59 6.50 -23.48
CA SER A 263 -28.04 5.99 -24.78
C SER A 263 -27.15 4.89 -25.38
N GLU A 264 -25.92 4.66 -24.87
CA GLU A 264 -24.97 3.67 -25.41
C GLU A 264 -24.84 2.40 -24.54
N ARG A 265 -25.64 2.22 -23.49
CA ARG A 265 -25.70 0.94 -22.77
C ARG A 265 -26.28 -0.15 -23.70
N PRO A 266 -25.57 -1.26 -23.93
CA PRO A 266 -26.16 -2.44 -24.52
C PRO A 266 -27.33 -2.87 -23.66
N LYS A 267 -28.52 -3.03 -24.25
CA LYS A 267 -29.69 -3.59 -23.58
C LYS A 267 -29.33 -5.01 -23.12
N GLU A 268 -29.54 -5.28 -21.83
CA GLU A 268 -29.36 -6.63 -21.26
C GLU A 268 -30.16 -7.64 -22.09
N ASP A 269 -29.44 -8.63 -22.61
CA ASP A 269 -30.04 -9.76 -23.27
C ASP A 269 -30.52 -10.76 -22.17
N PRO A 270 -31.82 -11.03 -22.04
CA PRO A 270 -32.34 -11.83 -20.94
C PRO A 270 -32.03 -13.36 -21.07
N GLU A 271 -31.26 -13.78 -22.05
CA GLU A 271 -30.95 -15.19 -22.30
C GLU A 271 -29.49 -15.61 -22.00
N ASN A 272 -28.64 -14.73 -21.47
CA ASN A 272 -27.26 -15.10 -21.12
C ASN A 272 -27.01 -14.93 -19.61
N PRO A 273 -26.97 -16.03 -18.81
CA PRO A 273 -26.60 -15.91 -17.40
C PRO A 273 -25.14 -15.51 -17.29
N ASN A 274 -24.86 -14.48 -16.50
CA ASN A 274 -23.59 -13.89 -16.08
C ASN A 274 -22.33 -14.59 -16.63
N PRO A 275 -21.41 -13.85 -17.31
CA PRO A 275 -20.07 -14.36 -17.54
C PRO A 275 -19.44 -14.67 -16.17
N PRO A 276 -18.63 -15.73 -16.04
CA PRO A 276 -17.93 -16.04 -14.80
C PRO A 276 -17.10 -14.83 -14.37
N GLU A 277 -17.15 -14.48 -13.09
CA GLU A 277 -16.29 -13.45 -12.50
C GLU A 277 -14.84 -13.80 -12.86
N HIS A 278 -14.23 -12.99 -13.73
CA HIS A 278 -12.81 -13.10 -14.01
C HIS A 278 -12.05 -12.65 -12.76
N GLY A 279 -11.16 -13.50 -12.27
CA GLY A 279 -10.22 -13.14 -11.19
C GLY A 279 -9.32 -11.96 -11.60
N GLU A 280 -8.53 -11.46 -10.68
CA GLU A 280 -7.60 -10.36 -10.95
C GLU A 280 -6.49 -10.79 -11.92
N ALA A 281 -6.12 -9.88 -12.85
CA ALA A 281 -4.98 -10.07 -13.73
C ALA A 281 -3.68 -10.28 -12.93
N PRO A 282 -2.68 -10.98 -13.48
CA PRO A 282 -1.44 -11.26 -12.78
C PRO A 282 -0.70 -9.97 -12.40
N GLN A 283 0.00 -9.98 -11.29
CA GLN A 283 0.65 -8.79 -10.72
C GLN A 283 2.18 -8.93 -10.74
N ILE A 284 2.87 -7.81 -11.06
CA ILE A 284 4.33 -7.67 -10.97
C ILE A 284 4.60 -6.72 -9.78
N LEU A 285 5.24 -7.25 -8.73
CA LEU A 285 5.39 -6.59 -7.44
C LEU A 285 6.85 -6.32 -7.09
N PRO A 286 7.22 -5.11 -6.62
CA PRO A 286 8.56 -4.82 -6.16
C PRO A 286 8.89 -5.65 -4.92
N GLY A 287 10.15 -6.08 -4.79
CA GLY A 287 10.65 -6.82 -3.64
C GLY A 287 11.81 -6.11 -2.93
N SER A 288 12.42 -5.09 -3.57
CA SER A 288 13.51 -4.31 -2.98
C SER A 288 13.06 -2.90 -2.63
N GLU A 289 13.69 -2.34 -1.59
CA GLU A 289 13.41 -0.97 -1.14
C GLU A 289 13.68 0.06 -2.23
N GLY A 290 12.76 0.98 -2.43
CA GLY A 290 12.86 2.04 -3.43
C GLY A 290 12.68 1.56 -4.88
N MET A 291 12.45 0.26 -5.13
CA MET A 291 12.18 -0.26 -6.46
C MET A 291 10.86 0.29 -7.02
N VAL A 292 10.92 0.82 -8.22
CA VAL A 292 9.77 1.32 -8.98
C VAL A 292 9.75 0.70 -10.37
N PHE A 293 8.54 0.51 -10.92
CA PHE A 293 8.34 0.11 -12.32
C PHE A 293 7.86 1.30 -13.16
N ASP A 294 8.03 1.21 -14.45
CA ASP A 294 7.58 2.16 -15.47
C ASP A 294 8.20 3.56 -15.38
N THR A 295 9.13 3.77 -14.44
CA THR A 295 9.91 4.98 -14.26
C THR A 295 11.37 4.64 -14.01
N PRO A 296 12.36 5.50 -14.41
CA PRO A 296 13.76 5.26 -14.12
C PRO A 296 14.03 5.17 -12.62
N TRP A 297 14.64 4.07 -12.19
CA TRP A 297 15.09 3.84 -10.83
C TRP A 297 16.62 3.99 -10.76
N ASN A 298 17.08 4.99 -10.01
CA ASN A 298 18.51 5.22 -9.82
C ASN A 298 19.11 4.15 -8.92
N VAL A 299 20.10 3.45 -9.42
CA VAL A 299 20.71 2.28 -8.78
C VAL A 299 22.25 2.33 -8.82
N THR A 300 22.87 1.48 -8.03
CA THR A 300 24.32 1.25 -8.00
C THR A 300 24.63 -0.23 -8.12
N ALA A 301 25.90 -0.58 -8.28
CA ALA A 301 26.37 -1.96 -8.32
C ALA A 301 25.97 -2.80 -7.10
N SER A 302 25.70 -2.17 -5.98
CA SER A 302 25.33 -2.84 -4.71
C SER A 302 23.85 -2.70 -4.34
N THR A 303 23.04 -2.08 -5.19
CA THR A 303 21.59 -1.93 -4.94
C THR A 303 20.91 -3.30 -5.01
N PRO A 304 20.23 -3.78 -3.95
CA PRO A 304 19.43 -5.00 -4.04
C PRO A 304 18.33 -4.83 -5.08
N CYS A 305 18.11 -5.85 -5.91
CA CYS A 305 17.11 -5.80 -6.98
C CYS A 305 16.37 -7.13 -7.06
N ALA A 306 15.31 -7.26 -6.27
CA ALA A 306 14.44 -8.41 -6.25
C ALA A 306 12.98 -7.99 -6.48
N PHE A 307 12.21 -8.81 -7.17
CA PHE A 307 10.78 -8.61 -7.42
C PHE A 307 10.08 -9.96 -7.57
N ARG A 308 8.76 -9.96 -7.51
CA ARG A 308 7.97 -11.17 -7.73
C ARG A 308 6.82 -10.92 -8.68
N ILE A 309 6.40 -11.98 -9.36
CA ILE A 309 5.22 -11.99 -10.22
C ILE A 309 4.26 -13.02 -9.67
N VAL A 310 2.99 -12.64 -9.51
CA VAL A 310 1.95 -13.51 -8.93
C VAL A 310 0.73 -13.58 -9.83
N SER A 311 0.11 -14.76 -9.89
CA SER A 311 -1.14 -15.04 -10.57
C SER A 311 -2.14 -15.63 -9.58
N THR A 312 -3.39 -15.19 -9.64
CA THR A 312 -4.49 -15.76 -8.87
C THR A 312 -5.34 -16.74 -9.70
N ALA A 313 -5.02 -16.89 -10.99
CA ALA A 313 -5.76 -17.75 -11.90
C ALA A 313 -5.56 -19.23 -11.56
N GLU A 314 -6.63 -20.01 -11.62
CA GLU A 314 -6.55 -21.46 -11.64
C GLU A 314 -5.81 -21.90 -12.93
N GLY A 315 -4.67 -22.54 -12.81
CA GLY A 315 -3.79 -22.89 -13.93
C GLY A 315 -2.61 -21.96 -14.14
N GLY A 316 -2.45 -20.89 -13.34
CA GLY A 316 -1.25 -20.07 -13.24
C GLY A 316 -0.86 -19.34 -14.54
N PHE A 317 0.45 -19.07 -14.69
CA PHE A 317 0.97 -18.32 -15.83
C PHE A 317 0.79 -19.06 -17.15
N GLN A 318 0.19 -18.41 -18.15
CA GLN A 318 0.08 -18.86 -19.54
C GLN A 318 1.21 -18.27 -20.39
N GLU A 319 1.60 -17.03 -20.09
CA GLU A 319 2.74 -16.34 -20.71
C GLU A 319 3.50 -15.58 -19.62
N LEU A 320 4.81 -15.63 -19.67
CA LEU A 320 5.71 -14.84 -18.86
C LEU A 320 6.97 -14.58 -19.67
N THR A 321 7.12 -13.35 -20.15
CA THR A 321 8.21 -12.95 -21.03
C THR A 321 8.93 -11.73 -20.49
N CYS A 322 10.22 -11.61 -20.85
CA CYS A 322 11.03 -10.44 -20.54
C CYS A 322 11.74 -9.99 -21.82
N GLU A 323 11.56 -8.74 -22.21
CA GLU A 323 12.32 -8.09 -23.28
C GLU A 323 13.41 -7.19 -22.67
N ILE A 324 14.66 -7.41 -23.06
CA ILE A 324 15.82 -6.63 -22.62
C ILE A 324 16.10 -5.53 -23.64
N ILE A 325 15.92 -4.27 -23.23
CA ILE A 325 16.12 -3.07 -24.04
C ILE A 325 17.29 -2.28 -23.47
N SER A 326 18.44 -2.32 -24.14
CA SER A 326 19.65 -1.66 -23.67
C SER A 326 20.60 -1.37 -24.85
N ASN A 327 21.28 -0.23 -24.80
CA ASN A 327 22.30 0.11 -25.78
C ASN A 327 23.61 -0.68 -25.56
N LYS A 328 23.78 -1.30 -24.40
CA LYS A 328 25.01 -2.02 -24.02
C LYS A 328 24.82 -3.54 -23.94
N LEU A 329 23.64 -3.98 -23.51
CA LEU A 329 23.27 -5.39 -23.56
C LEU A 329 22.70 -5.70 -24.96
N THR A 330 23.56 -5.62 -25.95
CA THR A 330 23.19 -5.90 -27.34
C THR A 330 22.88 -7.40 -27.52
N PRO A 331 22.19 -7.81 -28.59
CA PRO A 331 21.96 -9.23 -28.89
C PRO A 331 23.26 -10.06 -28.91
N GLU A 332 24.38 -9.49 -29.38
CA GLU A 332 25.70 -10.12 -29.44
C GLU A 332 26.28 -10.32 -28.01
N GLU A 333 26.18 -9.29 -27.16
CA GLU A 333 26.65 -9.38 -25.77
C GLU A 333 25.82 -10.38 -24.98
N LEU A 334 24.50 -10.38 -25.16
CA LEU A 334 23.59 -11.34 -24.52
C LEU A 334 23.87 -12.76 -25.00
N ALA A 335 24.11 -12.97 -26.31
CA ALA A 335 24.48 -14.28 -26.86
C ALA A 335 25.80 -14.80 -26.28
N GLY A 336 26.76 -13.88 -25.98
CA GLY A 336 28.04 -14.21 -25.35
C GLY A 336 27.90 -14.85 -23.96
N ILE A 337 26.80 -14.60 -23.26
CA ILE A 337 26.45 -15.19 -21.96
C ILE A 337 25.32 -16.21 -22.05
N GLY A 338 24.93 -16.61 -23.27
CA GLY A 338 23.89 -17.62 -23.53
C GLY A 338 22.47 -17.11 -23.36
N LEU A 339 22.26 -15.79 -23.41
CA LEU A 339 20.93 -15.17 -23.34
C LEU A 339 20.50 -14.56 -24.68
N GLN A 340 19.25 -14.16 -24.76
CA GLN A 340 18.63 -13.42 -25.87
C GLN A 340 17.99 -12.14 -25.36
N SER A 341 17.68 -11.21 -26.27
CA SER A 341 16.97 -9.97 -25.93
C SER A 341 15.50 -10.19 -25.58
N GLN A 342 14.93 -11.33 -26.01
CA GLN A 342 13.59 -11.76 -25.63
C GLN A 342 13.65 -13.13 -24.97
N LEU A 343 13.11 -13.22 -23.78
CA LEU A 343 13.13 -14.41 -22.93
C LEU A 343 11.69 -14.86 -22.68
N ASP A 344 11.38 -16.12 -22.93
CA ASP A 344 10.12 -16.74 -22.55
C ASP A 344 10.39 -17.73 -21.40
N LEU A 345 9.75 -17.51 -20.25
CA LEU A 345 9.94 -18.30 -19.03
C LEU A 345 8.88 -19.40 -18.87
N VAL A 346 7.89 -19.43 -19.78
CA VAL A 346 6.82 -20.44 -19.82
C VAL A 346 7.12 -21.46 -20.92
N LYS A 347 7.51 -21.00 -22.10
CA LYS A 347 7.75 -21.85 -23.27
C LYS A 347 9.25 -21.93 -23.58
N ARG A 348 9.80 -23.14 -23.48
CA ARG A 348 11.21 -23.39 -23.82
C ARG A 348 11.38 -23.44 -25.34
N ASP A 349 12.29 -22.62 -25.87
CA ASP A 349 12.73 -22.71 -27.25
C ASP A 349 13.86 -23.76 -27.38
N ALA A 350 13.54 -24.95 -27.84
CA ALA A 350 14.54 -26.02 -28.00
C ALA A 350 15.59 -25.75 -29.09
N ALA A 351 15.32 -24.80 -30.00
CA ALA A 351 16.28 -24.43 -31.07
C ALA A 351 17.32 -23.41 -30.58
N ASN A 352 16.92 -22.55 -29.65
CA ASN A 352 17.77 -21.50 -29.06
C ASN A 352 17.61 -21.51 -27.53
N ASP A 353 18.04 -22.60 -26.92
CA ASP A 353 17.78 -22.89 -25.51
C ASP A 353 18.68 -22.04 -24.57
N TYR A 354 18.14 -20.94 -24.06
CA TYR A 354 18.76 -20.07 -23.07
C TYR A 354 18.39 -20.40 -21.61
N TRP A 355 17.47 -21.37 -21.38
CA TRP A 355 17.07 -21.72 -20.03
C TRP A 355 18.21 -22.18 -19.12
N PRO A 356 19.17 -23.02 -19.58
CA PRO A 356 20.32 -23.39 -18.73
C PRO A 356 21.16 -22.17 -18.30
N ALA A 357 21.28 -21.15 -19.14
CA ALA A 357 21.96 -19.90 -18.79
C ALA A 357 21.16 -19.13 -17.73
N LEU A 358 19.84 -18.99 -17.88
CA LEU A 358 18.96 -18.36 -16.89
C LEU A 358 19.02 -19.06 -15.54
N GLU A 359 18.92 -20.40 -15.52
CA GLU A 359 19.02 -21.20 -14.30
C GLU A 359 20.38 -21.05 -13.62
N GLY A 360 21.47 -21.02 -14.40
CA GLY A 360 22.82 -20.75 -13.92
C GLY A 360 22.98 -19.36 -13.28
N LEU A 361 22.12 -18.43 -13.66
CA LEU A 361 22.06 -17.07 -13.14
C LEU A 361 21.03 -16.90 -11.99
N GLY A 362 20.33 -17.97 -11.61
CA GLY A 362 19.35 -17.98 -10.53
C GLY A 362 17.96 -17.49 -10.92
N PHE A 363 17.67 -17.37 -12.23
CA PHE A 363 16.33 -16.98 -12.70
C PHE A 363 15.38 -18.17 -12.73
N PRO A 364 14.08 -17.95 -12.47
CA PRO A 364 13.07 -18.97 -12.59
C PRO A 364 12.82 -19.32 -14.07
N THR A 365 12.72 -20.60 -14.37
CA THR A 365 12.31 -21.14 -15.68
C THR A 365 11.14 -22.10 -15.49
N ASN A 366 10.52 -22.55 -16.60
CA ASN A 366 9.39 -23.48 -16.57
C ASN A 366 8.22 -22.96 -15.70
N MET A 367 7.86 -21.72 -15.91
CA MET A 367 6.85 -21.02 -15.10
C MET A 367 5.41 -21.31 -15.53
N GLY A 368 5.20 -22.01 -16.64
CA GLY A 368 3.85 -22.40 -17.09
C GLY A 368 3.06 -23.16 -16.02
N GLY A 369 1.85 -22.72 -15.74
CA GLY A 369 0.98 -23.32 -14.73
C GLY A 369 1.35 -22.99 -13.28
N LYS A 370 2.40 -22.22 -13.03
CA LYS A 370 2.76 -21.74 -11.66
C LYS A 370 2.09 -20.42 -11.38
N ASN A 371 1.82 -20.17 -10.09
CA ASN A 371 1.15 -18.95 -9.63
C ASN A 371 2.11 -17.89 -9.08
N GLU A 372 3.41 -18.22 -8.95
CA GLU A 372 4.40 -17.30 -8.42
C GLU A 372 5.76 -17.52 -9.11
N ALA A 373 6.42 -16.40 -9.46
CA ALA A 373 7.78 -16.36 -9.96
C ALA A 373 8.57 -15.30 -9.17
N ASN A 374 9.66 -15.72 -8.53
CA ASN A 374 10.52 -14.84 -7.75
C ASN A 374 11.79 -14.57 -8.53
N PHE A 375 12.16 -13.28 -8.64
CA PHE A 375 13.32 -12.80 -9.33
C PHE A 375 14.26 -12.10 -8.35
N ASP A 376 15.53 -12.48 -8.34
CA ASP A 376 16.61 -11.75 -7.66
C ASP A 376 17.73 -11.50 -8.65
N ILE A 377 17.79 -10.28 -9.17
CA ILE A 377 18.81 -9.84 -10.12
C ILE A 377 19.94 -9.05 -9.44
N SER A 378 20.02 -9.06 -8.11
CA SER A 378 21.03 -8.31 -7.35
C SER A 378 22.46 -8.65 -7.78
N THR A 379 22.73 -9.90 -8.14
CA THR A 379 24.04 -10.33 -8.63
C THR A 379 24.42 -9.70 -9.97
N PHE A 380 23.43 -9.30 -10.78
CA PHE A 380 23.65 -8.65 -12.08
C PHE A 380 23.93 -7.17 -11.97
N MET A 381 23.55 -6.53 -10.88
CA MET A 381 23.72 -5.07 -10.71
C MET A 381 25.19 -4.68 -10.85
N GLY A 382 26.11 -5.49 -10.32
CA GLY A 382 27.54 -5.27 -10.46
C GLY A 382 28.02 -5.35 -11.92
N MET A 383 27.49 -6.29 -12.70
CA MET A 383 27.83 -6.44 -14.11
C MET A 383 27.28 -5.29 -14.95
N MET A 384 26.02 -4.88 -14.71
CA MET A 384 25.42 -3.76 -15.44
C MET A 384 26.11 -2.43 -15.11
N ALA A 385 26.55 -2.22 -13.89
CA ALA A 385 27.31 -1.04 -13.48
C ALA A 385 28.65 -0.86 -14.21
N ILE A 386 29.26 -1.94 -14.73
CA ILE A 386 30.49 -1.86 -15.54
C ILE A 386 30.30 -1.05 -16.83
N PHE A 387 29.09 -1.01 -17.35
CA PHE A 387 28.75 -0.23 -18.54
C PHE A 387 28.61 1.28 -18.27
N GLY A 388 28.78 1.72 -17.03
CA GLY A 388 28.75 3.12 -16.62
C GLY A 388 27.32 3.66 -16.44
N SER A 389 27.13 4.98 -16.59
CA SER A 389 25.86 5.67 -16.41
C SER A 389 24.88 5.41 -17.56
N GLU A 390 24.51 4.16 -17.74
CA GLU A 390 23.62 3.72 -18.82
C GLU A 390 22.24 3.32 -18.27
N ARG A 391 21.25 3.34 -19.14
CA ARG A 391 19.89 2.89 -18.87
C ARG A 391 19.70 1.48 -19.43
N HIS A 392 19.20 0.60 -18.58
CA HIS A 392 18.78 -0.74 -18.96
C HIS A 392 17.31 -0.92 -18.62
N GLU A 393 16.50 -1.38 -19.57
CA GLU A 393 15.08 -1.62 -19.38
C GLU A 393 14.79 -3.11 -19.57
N PHE A 394 14.05 -3.68 -18.60
CA PHE A 394 13.55 -5.05 -18.62
C PHE A 394 12.03 -4.96 -18.65
N LYS A 395 11.46 -5.12 -19.85
CA LYS A 395 10.02 -5.09 -20.04
C LYS A 395 9.43 -6.46 -19.79
N LEU A 396 8.70 -6.57 -18.70
CA LEU A 396 8.07 -7.80 -18.23
C LEU A 396 6.62 -7.84 -18.72
N HIS A 397 6.23 -8.95 -19.33
CA HIS A 397 4.84 -9.23 -19.69
C HIS A 397 4.42 -10.57 -19.10
N VAL A 398 3.28 -10.58 -18.42
CA VAL A 398 2.70 -11.77 -17.81
C VAL A 398 1.22 -11.87 -18.15
N LYS A 399 0.77 -13.08 -18.45
CA LYS A 399 -0.63 -13.41 -18.78
C LYS A 399 -1.07 -14.69 -18.10
N ASP A 400 -2.29 -14.69 -17.63
CA ASP A 400 -3.00 -15.85 -17.11
C ASP A 400 -4.45 -15.91 -17.62
N ALA A 401 -5.30 -16.74 -17.04
CA ALA A 401 -6.70 -16.85 -17.44
C ALA A 401 -7.55 -15.62 -17.05
N ASN A 402 -7.07 -14.79 -16.09
CA ASN A 402 -7.78 -13.62 -15.58
C ASN A 402 -7.40 -12.33 -16.33
N GLY A 403 -6.29 -12.33 -17.08
CA GLY A 403 -5.85 -11.15 -17.83
C GLY A 403 -4.35 -11.10 -18.07
N GLU A 404 -3.85 -9.93 -18.38
CA GLU A 404 -2.43 -9.69 -18.64
C GLU A 404 -1.94 -8.40 -17.97
N THR A 405 -0.65 -8.37 -17.63
CA THR A 405 0.02 -7.20 -17.04
C THR A 405 1.39 -7.01 -17.68
N THR A 406 1.71 -5.77 -18.02
CA THR A 406 3.05 -5.40 -18.53
C THR A 406 3.61 -4.29 -17.66
N LYS A 407 4.89 -4.43 -17.24
CA LYS A 407 5.64 -3.39 -16.52
C LYS A 407 7.10 -3.37 -16.99
N SER A 408 7.71 -2.21 -16.95
CA SER A 408 9.13 -2.02 -17.25
C SER A 408 9.92 -1.75 -15.97
N LEU A 409 10.91 -2.61 -15.67
CA LEU A 409 11.94 -2.29 -14.70
C LEU A 409 13.05 -1.51 -15.41
N ILE A 410 13.20 -0.24 -15.09
CA ILE A 410 14.12 0.68 -15.74
C ILE A 410 15.25 1.05 -14.78
N LEU A 411 16.41 0.43 -14.93
CA LEU A 411 17.59 0.68 -14.11
C LEU A 411 18.43 1.81 -14.72
N GLN A 412 18.73 2.83 -13.92
CA GLN A 412 19.61 3.94 -14.29
C GLN A 412 20.84 3.95 -13.40
N PHE A 413 22.00 3.63 -13.94
CA PHE A 413 23.29 3.62 -13.24
C PHE A 413 23.99 4.98 -13.29
#